data_26578f7ffec942244c0b68a8fca80760
#
_entry.id   26578f7ffec942244c0b68a8fca80760
#
_cell.length_a   1.000
_cell.length_b   1.000
_cell.length_c   1.000
_cell.angle_alpha   90.00
_cell.angle_beta   90.00
_cell.angle_gamma   90.00
#
_symmetry.space_group_name_H-M   'P 1'
#
loop_
_entity.id
_entity.type
_entity.pdbx_description
1 polymer ?
#
loop_
_entity_poly.entity_id
_entity_poly.type
_entity_poly.pdbx_seq_one_letter_code
_entity_poly.pdbx_strand_id
1 'polypeptide(L)'
;MRAAKTTAVFVAASLLFAGCASPASKSTESAATSPSPTVSQSANPAATSAAKPVVTTAPKMPAVDTGIATADATAQQLVYLIEEEKLAHDVYQAMFDLWGSRVFGNILKSEQTHQSQVLTVMNTRDIADPRSATAGVFKNAELQALYNELIAKGSKSAVDAYEVGVAIEVLDIDDLTKMLATAKDADVIAMMENLRKGSENHLRAFNNQL
;
A
#
# COMPACT_ATOMS: atom_id res chain seq x y z
N MET A 1 0.26 33.21 -46.13
CA MET A 1 1.03 32.57 -47.20
C MET A 1 2.34 32.03 -46.63
N ARG A 2 2.72 30.82 -47.00
CA ARG A 2 3.89 29.98 -46.68
C ARG A 2 3.73 29.06 -45.45
N ALA A 3 3.34 27.85 -45.77
CA ALA A 3 3.47 26.64 -44.94
C ALA A 3 4.92 26.18 -44.93
N ALA A 4 5.46 25.87 -43.76
CA ALA A 4 6.72 25.16 -43.60
C ALA A 4 6.42 23.69 -43.25
N LYS A 5 6.83 22.78 -44.14
CA LYS A 5 6.77 21.33 -43.95
C LYS A 5 8.05 20.93 -43.24
N THR A 6 7.93 20.31 -42.05
CA THR A 6 9.06 19.69 -41.36
C THR A 6 9.00 18.19 -41.58
N THR A 7 10.03 17.69 -42.23
CA THR A 7 10.23 16.26 -42.57
C THR A 7 10.79 15.54 -41.36
N ALA A 8 10.12 14.46 -40.93
CA ALA A 8 10.62 13.56 -39.90
C ALA A 8 11.56 12.53 -40.54
N VAL A 9 12.76 12.42 -40.03
CA VAL A 9 13.75 11.39 -40.41
C VAL A 9 13.64 10.23 -39.41
N PHE A 10 13.24 9.06 -39.91
CA PHE A 10 13.31 7.82 -39.16
C PHE A 10 14.69 7.21 -39.32
N VAL A 11 15.41 7.02 -38.21
CA VAL A 11 16.62 6.21 -38.15
C VAL A 11 16.23 4.84 -37.55
N ALA A 12 16.28 3.82 -38.38
CA ALA A 12 16.15 2.44 -37.97
C ALA A 12 17.51 1.90 -37.57
N ALA A 13 17.67 1.51 -36.32
CA ALA A 13 18.85 0.77 -35.84
C ALA A 13 18.51 -0.71 -35.74
N SER A 14 19.09 -1.49 -36.65
CA SER A 14 19.05 -2.97 -36.63
C SER A 14 20.13 -3.49 -35.71
N LEU A 15 19.80 -4.26 -34.67
CA LEU A 15 20.74 -5.01 -33.83
C LEU A 15 20.65 -6.50 -34.19
N LEU A 16 21.78 -7.01 -34.68
CA LEU A 16 22.02 -8.41 -35.02
C LEU A 16 22.24 -9.23 -33.73
N PHE A 17 21.49 -10.32 -33.60
CA PHE A 17 21.72 -11.37 -32.62
C PHE A 17 22.81 -12.33 -33.12
N ALA A 18 23.90 -12.43 -32.41
CA ALA A 18 24.86 -13.51 -32.56
C ALA A 18 24.64 -14.52 -31.43
N GLY A 19 24.22 -15.73 -31.80
CA GLY A 19 24.10 -16.87 -30.92
C GLY A 19 25.47 -17.48 -30.62
N CYS A 20 25.65 -17.96 -29.40
CA CYS A 20 26.71 -18.91 -29.07
C CYS A 20 26.13 -20.06 -28.25
N ALA A 21 26.42 -21.27 -28.76
CA ALA A 21 25.99 -22.56 -28.28
C ALA A 21 26.71 -23.01 -27.02
N SER A 22 26.02 -23.81 -26.21
CA SER A 22 26.54 -24.63 -25.10
C SER A 22 27.56 -25.68 -25.53
N PRO A 23 28.38 -26.18 -24.60
CA PRO A 23 28.55 -27.62 -24.51
C PRO A 23 28.18 -28.20 -23.14
N ALA A 24 27.52 -29.35 -23.23
CA ALA A 24 27.23 -30.26 -22.14
C ALA A 24 28.51 -30.94 -21.62
N SER A 25 28.61 -31.13 -20.32
CA SER A 25 29.54 -32.08 -19.74
C SER A 25 28.85 -33.00 -18.76
N LYS A 26 29.10 -34.30 -18.96
CA LYS A 26 28.54 -35.48 -18.27
C LYS A 26 29.15 -35.70 -16.89
N SER A 27 28.30 -36.17 -16.00
CA SER A 27 28.44 -37.25 -15.00
C SER A 27 29.80 -37.56 -14.39
N THR A 28 29.85 -37.60 -13.06
CA THR A 28 30.27 -38.84 -12.36
C THR A 28 29.64 -38.88 -10.97
N GLU A 29 29.00 -40.01 -10.72
CA GLU A 29 28.47 -40.54 -9.48
C GLU A 29 29.61 -40.92 -8.52
N SER A 30 29.51 -40.54 -7.26
CA SER A 30 30.24 -41.24 -6.20
C SER A 30 29.43 -41.23 -4.91
N ALA A 31 29.00 -42.43 -4.52
CA ALA A 31 28.33 -42.74 -3.27
C ALA A 31 29.35 -42.74 -2.10
N ALA A 32 28.98 -42.10 -1.00
CA ALA A 32 29.54 -42.45 0.30
C ALA A 32 28.58 -42.07 1.43
N THR A 33 27.97 -43.07 1.98
CA THR A 33 27.62 -43.37 3.38
C THR A 33 27.46 -42.27 4.42
N SER A 34 26.27 -42.26 4.98
CA SER A 34 25.83 -41.69 6.28
C SER A 34 26.76 -41.99 7.46
N PRO A 35 26.77 -41.09 8.49
CA PRO A 35 25.98 -41.44 9.65
C PRO A 35 25.14 -40.29 10.25
N SER A 36 23.98 -40.65 10.75
CA SER A 36 23.14 -39.83 11.61
C SER A 36 23.84 -39.42 12.91
N PRO A 37 23.58 -38.23 13.40
CA PRO A 37 23.59 -37.97 14.83
C PRO A 37 22.18 -37.75 15.39
N THR A 38 21.93 -38.47 16.39
CA THR A 38 20.94 -38.51 17.44
C THR A 38 20.27 -37.18 17.77
N VAL A 39 18.94 -37.23 17.74
CA VAL A 39 18.03 -36.20 18.23
C VAL A 39 18.24 -35.97 19.72
N SER A 40 18.60 -34.78 20.13
CA SER A 40 18.41 -34.29 21.47
C SER A 40 17.23 -33.34 21.49
N GLN A 41 16.10 -33.80 21.97
CA GLN A 41 14.95 -32.97 22.29
C GLN A 41 15.33 -32.06 23.45
N SER A 42 15.36 -30.76 23.19
CA SER A 42 15.35 -29.74 24.23
C SER A 42 14.00 -29.04 24.21
N ALA A 43 13.34 -29.07 25.34
CA ALA A 43 11.99 -28.60 25.60
C ALA A 43 11.81 -27.14 25.20
N ASN A 44 10.71 -26.89 24.50
CA ASN A 44 10.17 -25.59 24.22
C ASN A 44 9.41 -25.06 25.46
N PRO A 45 9.76 -23.94 26.06
CA PRO A 45 8.85 -23.28 26.98
C PRO A 45 7.83 -22.45 26.15
N ALA A 46 6.58 -22.82 26.33
CA ALA A 46 5.44 -22.06 25.87
C ALA A 46 5.54 -20.59 26.34
N ALA A 47 5.69 -19.68 25.41
CA ALA A 47 5.47 -18.27 25.66
C ALA A 47 4.14 -17.89 25.03
N THR A 48 3.09 -18.06 25.80
CA THR A 48 1.80 -17.41 25.61
C THR A 48 2.03 -15.92 25.85
N SER A 49 2.02 -15.12 24.81
CA SER A 49 1.75 -13.69 24.93
C SER A 49 1.05 -13.24 23.67
N ALA A 50 -0.28 -13.29 23.72
CA ALA A 50 -1.11 -12.54 22.81
C ALA A 50 -0.93 -11.06 23.16
N ALA A 51 0.03 -10.40 22.54
CA ALA A 51 0.13 -8.95 22.55
C ALA A 51 -0.98 -8.41 21.65
N LYS A 52 -2.02 -7.82 22.27
CA LYS A 52 -3.00 -7.01 21.57
C LYS A 52 -2.27 -5.95 20.75
N PRO A 53 -2.69 -5.69 19.49
CA PRO A 53 -2.17 -4.55 18.76
C PRO A 53 -2.59 -3.28 19.50
N VAL A 54 -1.62 -2.57 20.07
CA VAL A 54 -1.84 -1.26 20.66
C VAL A 54 -1.62 -0.23 19.54
N VAL A 55 -2.65 -0.05 18.73
CA VAL A 55 -2.87 1.24 18.07
C VAL A 55 -3.84 1.98 18.97
N THR A 56 -3.35 2.87 19.82
CA THR A 56 -4.10 3.39 20.96
C THR A 56 -5.08 4.50 20.58
N THR A 57 -5.03 5.04 19.37
CA THR A 57 -6.05 5.97 18.86
C THR A 57 -6.02 5.92 17.32
N ALA A 58 -7.03 5.31 16.71
CA ALA A 58 -7.30 5.54 15.30
C ALA A 58 -7.51 7.06 15.07
N PRO A 59 -6.92 7.65 14.01
CA PRO A 59 -7.21 9.04 13.66
C PRO A 59 -8.71 9.15 13.47
N LYS A 60 -9.29 10.16 14.09
CA LYS A 60 -10.70 10.42 13.97
C LYS A 60 -10.91 11.14 12.64
N MET A 61 -11.74 10.58 11.76
CA MET A 61 -12.27 11.35 10.64
C MET A 61 -12.72 12.71 11.13
N PRO A 62 -12.48 13.80 10.37
CA PRO A 62 -13.02 15.11 10.72
C PRO A 62 -14.51 14.96 10.96
N ALA A 63 -14.99 15.41 12.14
CA ALA A 63 -16.40 15.37 12.45
C ALA A 63 -17.12 16.21 11.39
N VAL A 64 -17.95 15.56 10.55
CA VAL A 64 -18.81 16.27 9.63
C VAL A 64 -19.78 17.05 10.48
N ASP A 65 -19.65 18.38 10.50
CA ASP A 65 -20.61 19.26 11.14
C ASP A 65 -21.94 19.04 10.42
N THR A 66 -22.94 18.54 11.14
CA THR A 66 -24.27 18.25 10.60
C THR A 66 -25.01 19.47 10.07
N GLY A 67 -24.43 20.67 10.19
CA GLY A 67 -24.89 21.93 9.61
C GLY A 67 -24.27 22.32 8.27
N ILE A 68 -23.22 21.58 7.79
CA ILE A 68 -22.58 21.84 6.50
C ILE A 68 -23.42 21.23 5.38
N ALA A 69 -23.56 21.93 4.25
CA ALA A 69 -24.23 21.40 3.07
C ALA A 69 -23.57 20.06 2.65
N THR A 70 -24.37 19.12 2.14
CA THR A 70 -23.92 17.74 1.80
C THR A 70 -22.72 17.72 0.85
N ALA A 71 -22.61 18.70 -0.05
CA ALA A 71 -21.46 18.85 -0.95
C ALA A 71 -20.14 19.14 -0.21
N ASP A 72 -20.20 19.97 0.84
CA ASP A 72 -19.02 20.29 1.65
C ASP A 72 -18.57 19.08 2.48
N ALA A 73 -19.51 18.28 2.97
CA ALA A 73 -19.22 17.05 3.70
C ALA A 73 -18.53 16.01 2.80
N THR A 74 -19.01 15.82 1.57
CA THR A 74 -18.35 14.95 0.58
C THR A 74 -16.94 15.44 0.25
N ALA A 75 -16.77 16.75 0.06
CA ALA A 75 -15.45 17.32 -0.22
C ALA A 75 -14.46 17.07 0.93
N GLN A 76 -14.89 17.23 2.18
CA GLN A 76 -14.04 16.95 3.35
C GLN A 76 -13.66 15.47 3.44
N GLN A 77 -14.59 14.56 3.17
CA GLN A 77 -14.32 13.12 3.13
C GLN A 77 -13.29 12.77 2.05
N LEU A 78 -13.43 13.31 0.84
CA LEU A 78 -12.49 13.05 -0.26
C LEU A 78 -11.10 13.62 0.03
N VAL A 79 -11.01 14.79 0.64
CA VAL A 79 -9.73 15.40 1.07
C VAL A 79 -9.04 14.57 2.14
N TYR A 80 -9.79 14.02 3.10
CA TYR A 80 -9.24 13.11 4.09
C TYR A 80 -8.78 11.80 3.44
N LEU A 81 -9.65 11.17 2.68
CA LEU A 81 -9.43 9.86 2.06
C LEU A 81 -8.18 9.84 1.16
N ILE A 82 -7.96 10.89 0.34
CA ILE A 82 -6.77 10.91 -0.54
C ILE A 82 -5.45 11.04 0.24
N GLU A 83 -5.46 11.67 1.42
CA GLU A 83 -4.29 11.70 2.30
C GLU A 83 -4.12 10.38 3.06
N GLU A 84 -5.21 9.67 3.39
CA GLU A 84 -5.20 8.33 4.00
C GLU A 84 -4.61 7.29 3.03
N GLU A 85 -5.03 7.28 1.78
CA GLU A 85 -4.44 6.44 0.73
C GLU A 85 -2.96 6.76 0.48
N LYS A 86 -2.59 8.04 0.59
CA LYS A 86 -1.17 8.43 0.55
C LYS A 86 -0.42 7.91 1.77
N LEU A 87 -1.02 7.92 2.95
CA LEU A 87 -0.39 7.38 4.17
C LEU A 87 -0.09 5.90 4.02
N ALA A 88 -1.06 5.10 3.56
CA ALA A 88 -0.87 3.69 3.28
C ALA A 88 0.30 3.46 2.30
N HIS A 89 0.27 4.17 1.16
CA HIS A 89 1.34 4.11 0.17
C HIS A 89 2.72 4.44 0.76
N ASP A 90 2.85 5.55 1.47
CA ASP A 90 4.15 6.03 1.96
C ASP A 90 4.72 5.13 3.07
N VAL A 91 3.84 4.57 3.94
CA VAL A 91 4.24 3.57 4.94
C VAL A 91 4.70 2.28 4.25
N TYR A 92 3.94 1.78 3.28
CA TYR A 92 4.29 0.53 2.57
C TYR A 92 5.57 0.68 1.76
N GLN A 93 5.83 1.85 1.19
CA GLN A 93 7.12 2.14 0.55
C GLN A 93 8.26 2.07 1.56
N ALA A 94 8.12 2.71 2.72
CA ALA A 94 9.13 2.67 3.77
C ALA A 94 9.38 1.25 4.29
N MET A 95 8.32 0.44 4.48
CA MET A 95 8.44 -0.95 4.92
C MET A 95 9.06 -1.83 3.84
N PHE A 96 8.75 -1.59 2.57
CA PHE A 96 9.38 -2.29 1.46
C PHE A 96 10.88 -2.01 1.38
N ASP A 97 11.27 -0.75 1.53
CA ASP A 97 12.67 -0.33 1.51
C ASP A 97 13.49 -0.92 2.67
N LEU A 98 12.86 -1.06 3.85
CA LEU A 98 13.50 -1.65 5.04
C LEU A 98 13.60 -3.17 4.99
N TRP A 99 12.53 -3.85 4.60
CA TRP A 99 12.39 -5.29 4.76
C TRP A 99 12.42 -6.07 3.46
N GLY A 100 12.27 -5.42 2.30
CA GLY A 100 12.26 -6.07 0.98
C GLY A 100 11.11 -7.05 0.75
N SER A 101 10.10 -7.05 1.62
CA SER A 101 9.00 -8.01 1.54
C SER A 101 8.07 -7.72 0.37
N ARG A 102 7.85 -8.74 -0.47
CA ARG A 102 7.07 -8.63 -1.70
C ARG A 102 5.61 -8.20 -1.49
N VAL A 103 5.04 -8.47 -0.31
CA VAL A 103 3.65 -8.07 -0.02
C VAL A 103 3.51 -6.55 -0.10
N PHE A 104 4.43 -5.79 0.50
CA PHE A 104 4.42 -4.34 0.41
C PHE A 104 4.57 -3.84 -1.02
N GLY A 105 5.56 -4.36 -1.77
CA GLY A 105 5.78 -3.95 -3.16
C GLY A 105 4.62 -4.25 -4.12
N ASN A 106 3.83 -5.28 -3.84
CA ASN A 106 2.63 -5.61 -4.61
C ASN A 106 1.48 -4.65 -4.28
N ILE A 107 1.28 -4.35 -3.00
CA ILE A 107 0.20 -3.47 -2.52
C ILE A 107 0.45 -2.01 -2.91
N LEU A 108 1.70 -1.53 -2.92
CA LEU A 108 2.05 -0.17 -3.36
C LEU A 108 1.41 0.26 -4.67
N LYS A 109 1.33 -0.63 -5.66
CA LYS A 109 0.70 -0.35 -6.96
C LYS A 109 -0.82 -0.18 -6.84
N SER A 110 -1.41 -0.89 -5.91
CA SER A 110 -2.84 -0.78 -5.60
C SER A 110 -3.13 0.57 -4.94
N GLU A 111 -2.33 0.97 -3.94
CA GLU A 111 -2.50 2.26 -3.26
C GLU A 111 -2.33 3.44 -4.22
N GLN A 112 -1.40 3.36 -5.15
CA GLN A 112 -1.30 4.36 -6.21
C GLN A 112 -2.56 4.43 -7.08
N THR A 113 -3.18 3.28 -7.35
CA THR A 113 -4.44 3.21 -8.09
C THR A 113 -5.59 3.78 -7.27
N HIS A 114 -5.67 3.48 -5.98
CA HIS A 114 -6.64 4.04 -5.05
C HIS A 114 -6.56 5.57 -5.02
N GLN A 115 -5.39 6.13 -4.78
CA GLN A 115 -5.17 7.58 -4.85
C GLN A 115 -5.63 8.19 -6.18
N SER A 116 -5.38 7.51 -7.30
CA SER A 116 -5.78 7.99 -8.64
C SER A 116 -7.30 7.99 -8.82
N GLN A 117 -8.00 7.02 -8.22
CA GLN A 117 -9.46 6.96 -8.25
C GLN A 117 -10.08 8.09 -7.42
N VAL A 118 -9.59 8.32 -6.21
CA VAL A 118 -10.04 9.45 -5.37
C VAL A 118 -9.79 10.78 -6.08
N LEU A 119 -8.58 10.98 -6.62
CA LEU A 119 -8.23 12.20 -7.35
C LEU A 119 -9.13 12.43 -8.56
N THR A 120 -9.52 11.37 -9.29
CA THR A 120 -10.46 11.48 -10.42
C THR A 120 -11.79 12.04 -9.96
N VAL A 121 -12.34 11.53 -8.86
CA VAL A 121 -13.61 12.00 -8.28
C VAL A 121 -13.49 13.44 -7.76
N MET A 122 -12.36 13.79 -7.13
CA MET A 122 -12.08 15.17 -6.68
C MET A 122 -12.04 16.16 -7.84
N ASN A 123 -11.36 15.79 -8.92
CA ASN A 123 -11.22 16.64 -10.11
C ASN A 123 -12.58 16.95 -10.78
N THR A 124 -13.53 16.01 -10.77
CA THR A 124 -14.89 16.27 -11.32
C THR A 124 -15.70 17.27 -10.47
N ARG A 125 -15.20 17.62 -9.29
CA ARG A 125 -15.84 18.51 -8.30
C ARG A 125 -15.02 19.76 -8.02
N ASP A 126 -13.97 20.00 -8.80
CA ASP A 126 -13.03 21.12 -8.60
C ASP A 126 -12.43 21.17 -7.18
N ILE A 127 -12.29 19.99 -6.51
CA ILE A 127 -11.66 19.86 -5.20
C ILE A 127 -10.15 19.80 -5.38
N ALA A 128 -9.43 20.73 -4.76
CA ALA A 128 -7.97 20.77 -4.83
C ALA A 128 -7.31 19.56 -4.11
N ASP A 129 -6.29 18.99 -4.75
CA ASP A 129 -5.48 17.92 -4.15
C ASP A 129 -4.69 18.45 -2.93
N PRO A 130 -4.91 17.92 -1.71
CA PRO A 130 -4.21 18.39 -0.52
C PRO A 130 -2.82 17.79 -0.37
N ARG A 131 -2.51 16.70 -1.06
CA ARG A 131 -1.30 15.90 -0.81
C ARG A 131 -0.02 16.70 -0.98
N SER A 132 0.91 16.51 -0.07
CA SER A 132 2.30 16.92 -0.26
C SER A 132 2.99 16.00 -1.28
N ALA A 133 3.86 16.58 -2.12
CA ALA A 133 4.75 15.80 -2.99
C ALA A 133 5.86 15.08 -2.21
N THR A 134 6.08 15.44 -0.95
CA THR A 134 7.10 14.83 -0.08
C THR A 134 6.49 13.61 0.62
N ALA A 135 7.15 12.46 0.53
CA ALA A 135 6.75 11.26 1.24
C ALA A 135 6.77 11.49 2.76
N GLY A 136 5.77 10.95 3.46
CA GLY A 136 5.63 11.08 4.91
C GLY A 136 5.22 12.46 5.41
N VAL A 137 4.79 13.36 4.52
CA VAL A 137 4.31 14.70 4.89
C VAL A 137 2.83 14.83 4.54
N PHE A 138 2.01 15.14 5.54
CA PHE A 138 0.55 15.24 5.45
C PHE A 138 0.07 16.60 5.95
N LYS A 139 -0.99 17.13 5.35
CA LYS A 139 -1.66 18.35 5.84
C LYS A 139 -2.55 18.06 7.04
N ASN A 140 -3.17 16.87 7.06
CA ASN A 140 -3.93 16.41 8.22
C ASN A 140 -2.97 16.04 9.35
N ALA A 141 -3.08 16.73 10.49
CA ALA A 141 -2.18 16.55 11.63
C ALA A 141 -2.33 15.17 12.31
N GLU A 142 -3.54 14.58 12.27
CA GLU A 142 -3.80 13.25 12.83
C GLU A 142 -3.17 12.17 11.97
N LEU A 143 -3.27 12.28 10.64
CA LEU A 143 -2.59 11.38 9.70
C LEU A 143 -1.06 11.54 9.79
N GLN A 144 -0.54 12.76 10.00
CA GLN A 144 0.90 12.96 10.24
C GLN A 144 1.36 12.26 11.52
N ALA A 145 0.60 12.36 12.61
CA ALA A 145 0.92 11.68 13.86
C ALA A 145 0.88 10.14 13.67
N LEU A 146 -0.17 9.65 13.04
CA LEU A 146 -0.32 8.23 12.73
C LEU A 146 0.84 7.69 11.89
N TYR A 147 1.22 8.40 10.82
CA TYR A 147 2.38 8.03 10.00
C TYR A 147 3.64 7.84 10.85
N ASN A 148 3.93 8.79 11.74
CA ASN A 148 5.11 8.72 12.59
C ASN A 148 5.08 7.50 13.53
N GLU A 149 3.91 7.17 14.10
CA GLU A 149 3.71 6.00 14.96
C GLU A 149 3.88 4.69 14.18
N LEU A 150 3.30 4.60 13.00
CA LEU A 150 3.38 3.41 12.14
C LEU A 150 4.81 3.14 11.68
N ILE A 151 5.55 4.18 11.27
CA ILE A 151 6.97 4.07 10.92
C ILE A 151 7.78 3.62 12.13
N ALA A 152 7.57 4.23 13.30
CA ALA A 152 8.29 3.86 14.52
C ALA A 152 8.02 2.41 14.94
N LYS A 153 6.79 1.91 14.75
CA LYS A 153 6.44 0.50 15.00
C LYS A 153 7.04 -0.43 13.94
N GLY A 154 6.75 -0.20 12.67
CA GLY A 154 7.13 -1.07 11.58
C GLY A 154 8.63 -1.19 11.33
N SER A 155 9.42 -0.23 11.84
CA SER A 155 10.88 -0.26 11.75
C SER A 155 11.55 -1.22 12.74
N LYS A 156 10.81 -1.83 13.68
CA LYS A 156 11.39 -2.71 14.72
C LYS A 156 11.64 -4.12 14.20
N SER A 157 10.72 -4.68 13.42
CA SER A 157 10.84 -6.01 12.82
C SER A 157 9.93 -6.16 11.61
N ALA A 158 10.19 -7.17 10.78
CA ALA A 158 9.30 -7.51 9.66
C ALA A 158 7.89 -7.91 10.13
N VAL A 159 7.77 -8.56 11.28
CA VAL A 159 6.48 -8.91 11.89
C VAL A 159 5.72 -7.64 12.31
N ASP A 160 6.39 -6.70 13.00
CA ASP A 160 5.79 -5.40 13.33
C ASP A 160 5.35 -4.64 12.07
N ALA A 161 6.12 -4.73 10.97
CA ALA A 161 5.75 -4.11 9.70
C ALA A 161 4.47 -4.74 9.11
N TYR A 162 4.28 -6.06 9.18
CA TYR A 162 3.04 -6.70 8.75
C TYR A 162 1.86 -6.32 9.64
N GLU A 163 2.07 -6.25 10.96
CA GLU A 163 1.04 -5.75 11.89
C GLU A 163 0.66 -4.28 11.61
N VAL A 164 1.61 -3.46 11.18
CA VAL A 164 1.35 -2.09 10.68
C VAL A 164 0.46 -2.14 9.44
N GLY A 165 0.75 -3.03 8.49
CA GLY A 165 -0.10 -3.22 7.33
C GLY A 165 -1.53 -3.60 7.72
N VAL A 166 -1.70 -4.57 8.62
CA VAL A 166 -3.02 -4.95 9.15
C VAL A 166 -3.74 -3.76 9.79
N ALA A 167 -3.04 -2.94 10.58
CA ALA A 167 -3.64 -1.81 11.27
C ALA A 167 -4.14 -0.72 10.30
N ILE A 168 -3.38 -0.44 9.24
CA ILE A 168 -3.77 0.52 8.19
C ILE A 168 -5.02 0.02 7.46
N GLU A 169 -5.02 -1.23 6.99
CA GLU A 169 -6.16 -1.74 6.22
C GLU A 169 -7.45 -1.85 7.05
N VAL A 170 -7.33 -2.18 8.34
CA VAL A 170 -8.48 -2.19 9.25
C VAL A 170 -9.05 -0.78 9.42
N LEU A 171 -8.19 0.24 9.56
CA LEU A 171 -8.61 1.63 9.67
C LEU A 171 -9.32 2.08 8.39
N ASP A 172 -8.72 1.88 7.24
CA ASP A 172 -9.25 2.28 5.94
C ASP A 172 -10.61 1.63 5.65
N ILE A 173 -10.76 0.32 5.90
CA ILE A 173 -12.04 -0.38 5.76
C ILE A 173 -13.11 0.21 6.68
N ASP A 174 -12.77 0.56 7.92
CA ASP A 174 -13.68 1.14 8.89
C ASP A 174 -14.12 2.55 8.47
N ASP A 175 -13.19 3.39 8.03
CA ASP A 175 -13.48 4.75 7.58
C ASP A 175 -14.25 4.77 6.27
N LEU A 176 -13.91 3.95 5.28
CA LEU A 176 -14.69 3.77 4.06
C LEU A 176 -16.12 3.27 4.36
N THR A 177 -16.28 2.38 5.33
CA THR A 177 -17.60 1.89 5.75
C THR A 177 -18.46 3.01 6.35
N LYS A 178 -17.86 3.87 7.18
CA LYS A 178 -18.54 5.05 7.75
C LYS A 178 -18.90 6.08 6.68
N MET A 179 -17.99 6.35 5.74
CA MET A 179 -18.23 7.27 4.63
C MET A 179 -19.35 6.78 3.72
N LEU A 180 -19.35 5.50 3.36
CA LEU A 180 -20.40 4.86 2.55
C LEU A 180 -21.79 4.96 3.19
N ALA A 181 -21.89 4.90 4.52
CA ALA A 181 -23.17 5.02 5.22
C ALA A 181 -23.86 6.39 5.01
N THR A 182 -23.10 7.42 4.66
CA THR A 182 -23.59 8.79 4.47
C THR A 182 -23.49 9.29 3.03
N ALA A 183 -22.72 8.64 2.18
CA ALA A 183 -22.53 9.00 0.77
C ALA A 183 -23.84 8.99 -0.01
N LYS A 184 -24.00 9.94 -0.94
CA LYS A 184 -25.20 10.10 -1.78
C LYS A 184 -24.89 10.00 -3.26
N ASP A 185 -23.70 10.40 -3.66
CA ASP A 185 -23.29 10.50 -5.07
C ASP A 185 -22.87 9.11 -5.56
N ALA A 186 -23.45 8.65 -6.66
CA ALA A 186 -23.24 7.30 -7.17
C ALA A 186 -21.79 7.01 -7.55
N ASP A 187 -21.06 7.99 -8.10
CA ASP A 187 -19.66 7.88 -8.45
C ASP A 187 -18.74 7.83 -7.22
N VAL A 188 -19.06 8.58 -6.16
CA VAL A 188 -18.37 8.53 -4.86
C VAL A 188 -18.57 7.16 -4.21
N ILE A 189 -19.82 6.67 -4.18
CA ILE A 189 -20.16 5.36 -3.64
C ILE A 189 -19.39 4.26 -4.39
N ALA A 190 -19.44 4.26 -5.73
CA ALA A 190 -18.76 3.25 -6.54
C ALA A 190 -17.23 3.27 -6.33
N MET A 191 -16.63 4.44 -6.22
CA MET A 191 -15.21 4.60 -5.91
C MET A 191 -14.88 4.04 -4.53
N MET A 192 -15.60 4.44 -3.47
CA MET A 192 -15.35 3.97 -2.10
C MET A 192 -15.56 2.46 -1.94
N GLU A 193 -16.57 1.87 -2.60
CA GLU A 193 -16.77 0.41 -2.60
C GLU A 193 -15.60 -0.33 -3.24
N ASN A 194 -15.03 0.24 -4.31
CA ASN A 194 -13.88 -0.33 -4.99
C ASN A 194 -12.61 -0.26 -4.13
N LEU A 195 -12.36 0.87 -3.48
CA LEU A 195 -11.26 1.03 -2.52
C LEU A 195 -11.40 0.01 -1.39
N ARG A 196 -12.53 -0.01 -0.70
CA ARG A 196 -12.79 -0.93 0.41
C ARG A 196 -12.54 -2.40 0.04
N LYS A 197 -12.98 -2.82 -1.14
CA LYS A 197 -12.70 -4.17 -1.64
C LYS A 197 -11.20 -4.41 -1.86
N GLY A 198 -10.46 -3.40 -2.29
CA GLY A 198 -8.99 -3.43 -2.40
C GLY A 198 -8.36 -3.66 -1.04
N SER A 199 -8.71 -2.84 -0.06
CA SER A 199 -8.19 -2.89 1.31
C SER A 199 -8.53 -4.20 2.04
N GLU A 200 -9.71 -4.78 1.79
CA GLU A 200 -10.04 -6.14 2.26
C GLU A 200 -9.11 -7.21 1.67
N ASN A 201 -8.64 -7.04 0.42
CA ASN A 201 -7.66 -7.94 -0.20
C ASN A 201 -6.27 -7.75 0.43
N HIS A 202 -5.87 -6.49 0.66
CA HIS A 202 -4.60 -6.14 1.29
C HIS A 202 -4.54 -6.68 2.72
N LEU A 203 -5.62 -6.49 3.50
CA LEU A 203 -5.74 -7.04 4.85
C LEU A 203 -5.52 -8.54 4.89
N ARG A 204 -6.13 -9.29 3.94
CA ARG A 204 -5.88 -10.73 3.82
C ARG A 204 -4.43 -11.04 3.48
N ALA A 205 -3.80 -10.23 2.61
CA ALA A 205 -2.42 -10.43 2.23
C ALA A 205 -1.45 -10.22 3.40
N PHE A 206 -1.69 -9.21 4.25
CA PHE A 206 -0.89 -8.98 5.46
C PHE A 206 -1.12 -10.05 6.53
N ASN A 207 -2.38 -10.45 6.78
CA ASN A 207 -2.67 -11.54 7.73
C ASN A 207 -2.03 -12.87 7.34
N ASN A 208 -1.79 -13.13 6.07
CA ASN A 208 -1.09 -14.32 5.59
C ASN A 208 0.44 -14.27 5.85
N GLN A 209 0.98 -13.15 6.32
CA GLN A 209 2.40 -13.01 6.68
C GLN A 209 2.64 -13.20 8.20
N LEU A 210 1.57 -13.17 9.02
CA LEU A 210 1.59 -13.32 10.47
C LEU A 210 1.29 -14.75 10.89
#